data_e5ce20bb292cb5715d30d6188f9f76a0
#
_entry.id   e5ce20bb292cb5715d30d6188f9f76a0
#
_cell.length_a   1.000
_cell.length_b   1.000
_cell.length_c   1.000
_cell.angle_alpha   90.00
_cell.angle_beta   90.00
_cell.angle_gamma   90.00
#
_symmetry.space_group_name_H-M   'P 1'
#
loop_
_entity.id
_entity.type
_entity.pdbx_description
1 polymer ?
#
loop_
_entity_poly.entity_id
_entity_poly.type
_entity_poly.pdbx_seq_one_letter_code
_entity_poly.pdbx_strand_id
1 'polypeptide(L)'
;MDINIIEEIKKIEKKVGKLSNAQKILLATDGSVTTILDVINGGKIHIKTMIQNFQESNKKIASSLNIPEGDTINYREVIIEGKKPLIHAVSYIAVQRLKNNFKEDLIRADIPIGRILKKYNIESRREIESIGVEKPSPELSDIFNTDSMMLTRTYNIIHKEMVLIRIKETFPYSLFKN
;
A
#
# COMPACT_ATOMS: atom_id res chain seq x y z
N MET A 1 -0.64 9.76 -17.04
CA MET A 1 -1.08 11.13 -16.70
C MET A 1 -0.93 11.30 -15.20
N ASP A 2 -0.13 12.24 -14.78
CA ASP A 2 0.13 12.43 -13.35
C ASP A 2 -1.14 12.92 -12.65
N ILE A 3 -1.46 12.30 -11.52
CA ILE A 3 -2.58 12.70 -10.68
C ILE A 3 -2.32 14.08 -10.05
N ASN A 4 -3.31 14.97 -10.07
CA ASN A 4 -3.24 16.20 -9.29
C ASN A 4 -3.67 15.93 -7.84
N ILE A 5 -2.71 15.54 -7.01
CA ILE A 5 -2.94 15.17 -5.61
C ILE A 5 -3.63 16.27 -4.81
N ILE A 6 -3.30 17.54 -5.06
CA ILE A 6 -3.91 18.69 -4.35
C ILE A 6 -5.42 18.75 -4.63
N GLU A 7 -5.82 18.58 -5.88
CA GLU A 7 -7.25 18.60 -6.25
C GLU A 7 -7.98 17.36 -5.69
N GLU A 8 -7.35 16.20 -5.70
CA GLU A 8 -7.94 14.99 -5.12
C GLU A 8 -8.10 15.12 -3.59
N ILE A 9 -7.14 15.69 -2.87
CA ILE A 9 -7.27 16.00 -1.44
C ILE A 9 -8.47 16.92 -1.18
N LYS A 10 -8.64 17.98 -1.96
CA LYS A 10 -9.82 18.87 -1.83
C LYS A 10 -11.14 18.12 -2.05
N LYS A 11 -11.19 17.19 -3.01
CA LYS A 11 -12.37 16.34 -3.23
C LYS A 11 -12.66 15.42 -2.05
N ILE A 12 -11.63 14.82 -1.45
CA ILE A 12 -11.74 14.00 -0.25
C ILE A 12 -12.26 14.84 0.92
N GLU A 13 -11.66 16.01 1.17
CA GLU A 13 -12.07 16.91 2.26
C GLU A 13 -13.54 17.38 2.14
N LYS A 14 -14.07 17.52 0.93
CA LYS A 14 -15.50 17.79 0.69
C LYS A 14 -16.42 16.64 1.14
N LYS A 15 -15.91 15.40 1.15
CA LYS A 15 -16.70 14.21 1.50
C LYS A 15 -16.64 13.85 2.97
N VAL A 16 -15.47 13.99 3.59
CA VAL A 16 -15.23 13.48 4.95
C VAL A 16 -14.85 14.56 5.96
N GLY A 17 -14.59 15.79 5.52
CA GLY A 17 -14.11 16.87 6.35
C GLY A 17 -12.59 17.06 6.23
N LYS A 18 -12.07 18.05 6.96
CA LYS A 18 -10.66 18.46 6.90
C LYS A 18 -9.73 17.31 7.28
N LEU A 19 -8.71 17.09 6.45
CA LEU A 19 -7.64 16.14 6.71
C LEU A 19 -6.55 16.77 7.59
N SER A 20 -5.98 15.99 8.50
CA SER A 20 -4.78 16.37 9.25
C SER A 20 -3.54 16.42 8.33
N ASN A 21 -2.47 17.07 8.78
CA ASN A 21 -1.21 17.06 8.04
C ASN A 21 -0.65 15.65 7.90
N ALA A 22 -0.75 14.81 8.94
CA ALA A 22 -0.32 13.42 8.87
C ALA A 22 -1.08 12.63 7.79
N GLN A 23 -2.40 12.78 7.72
CA GLN A 23 -3.23 12.14 6.69
C GLN A 23 -2.85 12.61 5.27
N LYS A 24 -2.63 13.92 5.09
CA LYS A 24 -2.18 14.48 3.80
C LYS A 24 -0.81 13.94 3.39
N ILE A 25 0.14 13.85 4.32
CA ILE A 25 1.47 13.29 4.07
C ILE A 25 1.36 11.80 3.68
N LEU A 26 0.59 11.01 4.41
CA LEU A 26 0.39 9.59 4.12
C LEU A 26 -0.25 9.36 2.74
N LEU A 27 -1.18 10.21 2.31
CA LEU A 27 -1.82 10.11 1.00
C LEU A 27 -0.90 10.57 -0.15
N ALA A 28 -0.04 11.56 0.09
CA ALA A 28 0.71 12.25 -0.96
C ALA A 28 2.16 11.78 -1.12
N THR A 29 2.73 11.07 -0.13
CA THR A 29 4.14 10.71 -0.16
C THR A 29 4.47 9.70 -1.27
N ASP A 30 5.53 9.95 -2.01
CA ASP A 30 6.19 9.00 -2.92
C ASP A 30 7.35 8.24 -2.23
N GLY A 31 7.56 8.52 -0.95
CA GLY A 31 8.53 7.87 -0.08
C GLY A 31 7.98 6.64 0.65
N SER A 32 8.74 6.16 1.65
CA SER A 32 8.37 5.01 2.45
C SER A 32 7.34 5.36 3.53
N VAL A 33 6.11 4.88 3.38
CA VAL A 33 5.09 4.97 4.44
C VAL A 33 5.54 4.27 5.71
N THR A 34 6.22 3.15 5.60
CA THR A 34 6.74 2.41 6.74
C THR A 34 7.66 3.28 7.62
N THR A 35 8.56 4.04 7.01
CA THR A 35 9.44 4.96 7.74
C THR A 35 8.67 6.08 8.41
N ILE A 36 7.66 6.64 7.73
CA ILE A 36 6.78 7.67 8.31
C ILE A 36 6.04 7.10 9.52
N LEU A 37 5.50 5.88 9.40
CA LEU A 37 4.79 5.23 10.48
C LEU A 37 5.71 4.87 11.67
N ASP A 38 6.95 4.45 11.43
CA ASP A 38 7.95 4.25 12.49
C ASP A 38 8.11 5.54 13.32
N VAL A 39 8.21 6.69 12.66
CA VAL A 39 8.37 8.00 13.31
C VAL A 39 7.09 8.38 14.10
N ILE A 40 5.92 8.27 13.47
CA ILE A 40 4.64 8.59 14.12
C ILE A 40 4.38 7.67 15.32
N ASN A 41 4.72 6.39 15.21
CA ASN A 41 4.54 5.39 16.26
C ASN A 41 5.57 5.52 17.41
N GLY A 42 6.66 6.27 17.20
CA GLY A 42 7.77 6.36 18.15
C GLY A 42 8.57 5.07 18.31
N GLY A 43 8.55 4.21 17.30
CA GLY A 43 9.23 2.92 17.27
C GLY A 43 8.85 2.12 16.03
N LYS A 44 9.54 1.00 15.79
CA LYS A 44 9.30 0.20 14.60
C LYS A 44 7.90 -0.39 14.58
N ILE A 45 7.25 -0.26 13.44
CA ILE A 45 5.99 -0.93 13.15
C ILE A 45 6.25 -2.38 12.70
N HIS A 46 5.22 -3.19 12.78
CA HIS A 46 5.22 -4.60 12.39
C HIS A 46 4.26 -4.85 11.24
N ILE A 47 4.48 -5.93 10.52
CA ILE A 47 3.59 -6.43 9.48
C ILE A 47 2.94 -7.72 9.97
N LYS A 48 1.62 -7.75 9.95
CA LYS A 48 0.84 -8.97 10.13
C LYS A 48 0.30 -9.39 8.78
N THR A 49 0.82 -10.48 8.22
CA THR A 49 0.34 -11.03 6.96
C THR A 49 -0.98 -11.76 7.19
N MET A 50 -2.02 -11.32 6.51
CA MET A 50 -3.35 -11.91 6.55
C MET A 50 -3.49 -13.00 5.50
N ILE A 51 -3.09 -12.70 4.26
CA ILE A 51 -3.14 -13.59 3.10
C ILE A 51 -1.87 -13.40 2.30
N GLN A 52 -1.29 -14.49 1.83
CA GLN A 52 -0.25 -14.47 0.82
C GLN A 52 -0.30 -15.74 0.00
N ASN A 53 -0.43 -15.61 -1.31
CA ASN A 53 -0.42 -16.74 -2.23
C ASN A 53 0.10 -16.35 -3.62
N PHE A 54 0.49 -17.35 -4.38
CA PHE A 54 0.76 -17.22 -5.80
C PHE A 54 -0.49 -17.59 -6.57
N GLN A 55 -0.86 -16.78 -7.55
CA GLN A 55 -2.03 -17.00 -8.39
C GLN A 55 -1.81 -16.48 -9.81
N GLU A 56 -2.61 -16.92 -10.75
CA GLU A 56 -2.62 -16.38 -12.10
C GLU A 56 -3.26 -14.99 -12.12
N SER A 57 -2.69 -14.08 -12.89
CA SER A 57 -3.26 -12.76 -13.09
C SER A 57 -4.49 -12.82 -13.99
N ASN A 58 -5.57 -12.18 -13.55
CA ASN A 58 -6.69 -11.88 -14.43
C ASN A 58 -6.40 -10.64 -15.29
N LYS A 59 -7.26 -10.38 -16.28
CA LYS A 59 -7.10 -9.25 -17.21
C LYS A 59 -6.88 -7.92 -16.54
N LYS A 60 -7.60 -7.61 -15.46
CA LYS A 60 -7.50 -6.34 -14.73
C LYS A 60 -6.14 -6.18 -14.03
N ILE A 61 -5.70 -7.22 -13.32
CA ILE A 61 -4.41 -7.22 -12.62
C ILE A 61 -3.27 -7.20 -13.63
N ALA A 62 -3.34 -8.04 -14.67
CA ALA A 62 -2.35 -8.10 -15.74
C ALA A 62 -2.16 -6.74 -16.40
N SER A 63 -3.25 -6.06 -16.76
CA SER A 63 -3.21 -4.71 -17.32
C SER A 63 -2.56 -3.70 -16.36
N SER A 64 -2.89 -3.77 -15.08
CA SER A 64 -2.35 -2.83 -14.07
C SER A 64 -0.85 -3.01 -13.80
N LEU A 65 -0.33 -4.21 -13.99
CA LEU A 65 1.09 -4.52 -13.84
C LEU A 65 1.86 -4.48 -15.18
N ASN A 66 1.14 -4.29 -16.29
CA ASN A 66 1.69 -4.40 -17.64
C ASN A 66 2.43 -5.74 -17.86
N ILE A 67 1.73 -6.84 -17.60
CA ILE A 67 2.16 -8.23 -17.82
C ILE A 67 1.11 -8.98 -18.65
N PRO A 68 1.45 -10.12 -19.27
CA PRO A 68 0.45 -11.00 -19.90
C PRO A 68 -0.59 -11.49 -18.90
N GLU A 69 -1.85 -11.63 -19.37
CA GLU A 69 -2.90 -12.31 -18.61
C GLU A 69 -2.52 -13.78 -18.40
N GLY A 70 -2.74 -14.31 -17.21
CA GLY A 70 -2.35 -15.67 -16.81
C GLY A 70 -0.95 -15.76 -16.20
N ASP A 71 -0.13 -14.71 -16.31
CA ASP A 71 1.16 -14.69 -15.63
C ASP A 71 1.01 -14.81 -14.11
N THR A 72 1.93 -15.53 -13.49
CA THR A 72 1.91 -15.73 -12.03
C THR A 72 2.24 -14.43 -11.31
N ILE A 73 1.42 -14.08 -10.35
CA ILE A 73 1.63 -12.97 -9.41
C ILE A 73 1.68 -13.48 -7.98
N ASN A 74 2.33 -12.73 -7.09
CA ASN A 74 2.12 -12.89 -5.65
C ASN A 74 1.06 -11.89 -5.20
N TYR A 75 -0.03 -12.41 -4.62
CA TYR A 75 -1.04 -11.63 -3.91
C TYR A 75 -0.66 -11.60 -2.44
N ARG A 76 -0.63 -10.42 -1.86
CA ARG A 76 -0.29 -10.25 -0.46
C ARG A 76 -1.20 -9.22 0.19
N GLU A 77 -1.80 -9.60 1.30
CA GLU A 77 -2.65 -8.75 2.12
C GLU A 77 -2.09 -8.70 3.52
N VAL A 78 -1.85 -7.49 4.03
CA VAL A 78 -1.20 -7.28 5.32
C VAL A 78 -1.86 -6.16 6.11
N ILE A 79 -1.70 -6.23 7.43
CA ILE A 79 -1.93 -5.11 8.34
C ILE A 79 -0.58 -4.59 8.79
N ILE A 80 -0.37 -3.29 8.60
CA ILE A 80 0.75 -2.57 9.18
C ILE A 80 0.28 -2.08 10.55
N GLU A 81 0.96 -2.49 11.60
CA GLU A 81 0.56 -2.21 12.97
C GLU A 81 1.70 -1.74 13.87
N GLY A 82 1.36 -0.84 14.78
CA GLY A 82 2.19 -0.50 15.94
C GLY A 82 1.57 -1.14 17.19
N LYS A 83 1.11 -0.32 18.14
CA LYS A 83 0.31 -0.78 19.28
C LYS A 83 -1.11 -1.19 18.88
N LYS A 84 -1.57 -0.75 17.73
CA LYS A 84 -2.86 -1.04 17.11
C LYS A 84 -2.71 -1.06 15.58
N PRO A 85 -3.69 -1.64 14.84
CA PRO A 85 -3.70 -1.58 13.39
C PRO A 85 -3.67 -0.12 12.89
N LEU A 86 -2.82 0.14 11.89
CA LEU A 86 -2.61 1.47 11.31
C LEU A 86 -3.05 1.55 9.86
N ILE A 87 -2.59 0.61 9.03
CA ILE A 87 -2.88 0.58 7.59
C ILE A 87 -3.13 -0.87 7.17
N HIS A 88 -4.14 -1.07 6.35
CA HIS A 88 -4.36 -2.29 5.58
C HIS A 88 -3.75 -2.10 4.19
N ALA A 89 -2.96 -3.05 3.73
CA ALA A 89 -2.31 -2.99 2.42
C ALA A 89 -2.54 -4.26 1.61
N VAL A 90 -2.93 -4.09 0.36
CA VAL A 90 -3.07 -5.15 -0.64
C VAL A 90 -2.04 -4.94 -1.73
N SER A 91 -1.25 -5.95 -2.03
CA SER A 91 -0.18 -5.89 -3.03
C SER A 91 -0.35 -6.97 -4.09
N TYR A 92 -0.11 -6.60 -5.34
CA TYR A 92 0.04 -7.50 -6.48
C TYR A 92 1.46 -7.35 -7.01
N ILE A 93 2.21 -8.45 -7.06
CA ILE A 93 3.64 -8.44 -7.34
C ILE A 93 3.92 -9.28 -8.57
N ALA A 94 4.56 -8.67 -9.57
CA ALA A 94 4.97 -9.35 -10.80
C ALA A 94 6.20 -10.24 -10.53
N VAL A 95 5.99 -11.50 -10.17
CA VAL A 95 7.06 -12.42 -9.70
C VAL A 95 8.16 -12.66 -10.74
N GLN A 96 7.84 -12.58 -12.03
CA GLN A 96 8.81 -12.75 -13.13
C GLN A 96 9.88 -11.65 -13.11
N ARG A 97 9.59 -10.51 -12.50
CA ARG A 97 10.49 -9.34 -12.40
C ARG A 97 11.34 -9.36 -11.13
N LEU A 98 11.16 -10.37 -10.27
CA LEU A 98 11.91 -10.52 -9.02
C LEU A 98 13.12 -11.44 -9.20
N LYS A 99 14.23 -11.09 -8.55
CA LYS A 99 15.35 -12.00 -8.36
C LYS A 99 14.98 -13.07 -7.31
N ASN A 100 15.55 -14.27 -7.42
CA ASN A 100 15.22 -15.41 -6.56
C ASN A 100 15.31 -15.10 -5.05
N ASN A 101 16.37 -14.44 -4.61
CA ASN A 101 16.55 -14.09 -3.19
C ASN A 101 15.46 -13.14 -2.66
N PHE A 102 15.05 -12.18 -3.47
CA PHE A 102 13.96 -11.28 -3.12
C PHE A 102 12.64 -12.04 -2.97
N LYS A 103 12.38 -12.96 -3.90
CA LYS A 103 11.19 -13.81 -3.87
C LYS A 103 11.14 -14.65 -2.60
N GLU A 104 12.28 -15.22 -2.15
CA GLU A 104 12.36 -15.98 -0.92
C GLU A 104 12.08 -15.15 0.32
N ASP A 105 12.63 -13.95 0.42
CA ASP A 105 12.37 -13.04 1.54
C ASP A 105 10.92 -12.56 1.57
N LEU A 106 10.33 -12.31 0.40
CA LEU A 106 8.92 -11.93 0.31
C LEU A 106 8.00 -13.04 0.86
N ILE A 107 8.33 -14.30 0.60
CA ILE A 107 7.54 -15.45 1.04
C ILE A 107 7.71 -15.71 2.54
N ARG A 108 8.93 -15.55 3.06
CA ARG A 108 9.29 -15.99 4.42
C ARG A 108 8.98 -14.99 5.52
N ALA A 109 8.85 -13.71 5.19
CA ALA A 109 8.98 -12.70 6.21
C ALA A 109 7.77 -11.76 6.29
N ASP A 110 7.29 -11.54 7.51
CA ASP A 110 6.46 -10.41 7.89
C ASP A 110 7.30 -9.10 7.87
N ILE A 111 7.91 -8.83 6.71
CA ILE A 111 8.75 -7.64 6.48
C ILE A 111 8.02 -6.70 5.51
N PRO A 112 7.98 -5.39 5.80
CA PRO A 112 7.48 -4.40 4.86
C PRO A 112 8.22 -4.45 3.52
N ILE A 113 7.49 -4.38 2.40
CA ILE A 113 8.06 -4.39 1.04
C ILE A 113 9.16 -3.35 0.89
N GLY A 114 8.97 -2.14 1.41
CA GLY A 114 9.97 -1.08 1.36
C GLY A 114 11.30 -1.46 2.03
N ARG A 115 11.28 -2.22 3.11
CA ARG A 115 12.49 -2.74 3.77
C ARG A 115 13.17 -3.83 2.94
N ILE A 116 12.40 -4.69 2.27
CA ILE A 116 12.93 -5.70 1.35
C ILE A 116 13.63 -5.03 0.17
N LEU A 117 12.98 -4.06 -0.48
CA LEU A 117 13.57 -3.28 -1.58
C LEU A 117 14.91 -2.64 -1.16
N LYS A 118 14.96 -2.04 0.03
CA LYS A 118 16.18 -1.44 0.58
C LYS A 118 17.28 -2.47 0.82
N LYS A 119 16.93 -3.63 1.40
CA LYS A 119 17.88 -4.75 1.66
C LYS A 119 18.59 -5.20 0.38
N TYR A 120 17.88 -5.23 -0.74
CA TYR A 120 18.42 -5.67 -2.02
C TYR A 120 18.94 -4.52 -2.90
N ASN A 121 19.04 -3.30 -2.36
CA ASN A 121 19.47 -2.10 -3.09
C ASN A 121 18.71 -1.91 -4.42
N ILE A 122 17.40 -2.16 -4.40
CA ILE A 122 16.56 -1.99 -5.58
C ILE A 122 16.19 -0.51 -5.71
N GLU A 123 16.81 0.15 -6.69
CA GLU A 123 16.40 1.50 -7.06
C GLU A 123 14.99 1.46 -7.66
N SER A 124 14.09 2.18 -7.03
CA SER A 124 12.69 2.22 -7.42
C SER A 124 12.08 3.58 -7.11
N ARG A 125 11.09 3.97 -7.91
CA ARG A 125 10.23 5.12 -7.63
C ARG A 125 8.81 4.65 -7.39
N ARG A 126 8.04 5.46 -6.69
CA ARG A 126 6.61 5.24 -6.51
C ARG A 126 5.84 6.24 -7.37
N GLU A 127 4.86 5.72 -8.09
CA GLU A 127 3.94 6.53 -8.89
C GLU A 127 2.54 6.36 -8.31
N ILE A 128 1.99 7.44 -7.73
CA ILE A 128 0.64 7.42 -7.17
C ILE A 128 -0.36 7.50 -8.34
N GLU A 129 -1.23 6.50 -8.43
CA GLU A 129 -2.27 6.45 -9.45
C GLU A 129 -3.59 7.07 -8.98
N SER A 130 -3.94 6.85 -7.72
CA SER A 130 -5.17 7.38 -7.16
C SER A 130 -5.09 7.53 -5.64
N ILE A 131 -5.80 8.53 -5.14
CA ILE A 131 -6.16 8.65 -3.74
C ILE A 131 -7.67 8.85 -3.64
N GLY A 132 -8.27 8.42 -2.55
CA GLY A 132 -9.72 8.48 -2.44
C GLY A 132 -10.25 8.19 -1.05
N VAL A 133 -11.56 8.03 -0.99
CA VAL A 133 -12.29 7.67 0.21
C VAL A 133 -13.38 6.67 -0.13
N GLU A 134 -13.52 5.64 0.71
CA GLU A 134 -14.52 4.59 0.55
C GLU A 134 -15.13 4.20 1.90
N LYS A 135 -16.27 3.55 1.87
CA LYS A 135 -16.85 2.93 3.09
C LYS A 135 -16.01 1.72 3.49
N PRO A 136 -15.85 1.45 4.79
CA PRO A 136 -15.17 0.24 5.23
C PRO A 136 -15.98 -1.01 4.82
N SER A 137 -15.27 -2.09 4.47
CA SER A 137 -15.88 -3.41 4.46
C SER A 137 -16.14 -3.86 5.91
N PRO A 138 -17.04 -4.84 6.15
CA PRO A 138 -17.22 -5.40 7.49
C PRO A 138 -15.90 -5.88 8.12
N GLU A 139 -15.04 -6.52 7.33
CA GLU A 139 -13.73 -6.98 7.78
C GLU A 139 -12.82 -5.81 8.23
N LEU A 140 -12.75 -4.73 7.46
CA LEU A 140 -11.96 -3.55 7.82
C LEU A 140 -12.55 -2.82 9.04
N SER A 141 -13.87 -2.77 9.17
CA SER A 141 -14.53 -2.25 10.37
C SER A 141 -14.12 -3.02 11.62
N ASP A 142 -14.08 -4.35 11.53
CA ASP A 142 -13.66 -5.22 12.62
C ASP A 142 -12.17 -5.05 12.96
N ILE A 143 -11.30 -5.07 11.93
CA ILE A 143 -9.84 -4.92 12.11
C ILE A 143 -9.50 -3.60 12.80
N PHE A 144 -10.09 -2.50 12.34
CA PHE A 144 -9.82 -1.16 12.89
C PHE A 144 -10.74 -0.76 14.03
N ASN A 145 -11.71 -1.60 14.37
CA ASN A 145 -12.73 -1.32 15.38
C ASN A 145 -13.39 0.06 15.18
N THR A 146 -13.84 0.33 13.96
CA THR A 146 -14.44 1.60 13.57
C THR A 146 -15.29 1.48 12.31
N ASP A 147 -16.37 2.26 12.22
CA ASP A 147 -17.19 2.46 11.03
C ASP A 147 -16.81 3.74 10.26
N SER A 148 -15.70 4.35 10.63
CA SER A 148 -15.19 5.54 9.95
C SER A 148 -14.99 5.28 8.46
N MET A 149 -15.18 6.30 7.62
CA MET A 149 -14.76 6.26 6.22
C MET A 149 -13.27 5.93 6.14
N MET A 150 -12.88 5.20 5.11
CA MET A 150 -11.51 4.80 4.84
C MET A 150 -10.87 5.72 3.82
N LEU A 151 -9.70 6.23 4.14
CA LEU A 151 -8.82 6.92 3.20
C LEU A 151 -8.01 5.89 2.45
N THR A 152 -7.88 6.04 1.14
CA THR A 152 -7.19 5.08 0.29
C THR A 152 -6.17 5.75 -0.60
N ARG A 153 -5.10 5.04 -0.90
CA ARG A 153 -4.18 5.38 -1.99
C ARG A 153 -3.75 4.14 -2.73
N THR A 154 -3.62 4.26 -4.04
CA THR A 154 -3.08 3.20 -4.91
C THR A 154 -1.87 3.75 -5.65
N TYR A 155 -0.79 3.00 -5.64
CA TYR A 155 0.45 3.37 -6.29
C TYR A 155 1.19 2.16 -6.84
N ASN A 156 2.07 2.42 -7.80
CA ASN A 156 2.98 1.44 -8.36
C ASN A 156 4.40 1.66 -7.85
N ILE A 157 5.13 0.59 -7.60
CA ILE A 157 6.57 0.60 -7.44
C ILE A 157 7.17 0.25 -8.78
N ILE A 158 7.92 1.19 -9.36
CA ILE A 158 8.55 1.09 -10.67
C ILE A 158 10.04 0.80 -10.48
N HIS A 159 10.54 -0.21 -11.16
CA HIS A 159 11.96 -0.56 -11.23
C HIS A 159 12.33 -0.81 -12.71
N LYS A 160 13.40 -0.17 -13.19
CA LYS A 160 13.83 -0.26 -14.61
C LYS A 160 12.68 -0.04 -15.59
N GLU A 161 11.91 1.02 -15.36
CA GLU A 161 10.74 1.42 -16.16
C GLU A 161 9.59 0.38 -16.20
N MET A 162 9.63 -0.65 -15.38
CA MET A 162 8.59 -1.67 -15.28
C MET A 162 7.87 -1.61 -13.95
N VAL A 163 6.56 -1.82 -13.97
CA VAL A 163 5.77 -1.98 -12.75
C VAL A 163 6.18 -3.29 -12.07
N LEU A 164 6.81 -3.17 -10.91
CA LEU A 164 7.22 -4.32 -10.11
C LEU A 164 6.10 -4.77 -9.18
N ILE A 165 5.48 -3.81 -8.51
CA ILE A 165 4.45 -4.02 -7.49
C ILE A 165 3.38 -2.95 -7.63
N ARG A 166 2.11 -3.36 -7.51
CA ARG A 166 0.98 -2.46 -7.32
C ARG A 166 0.46 -2.62 -5.91
N ILE A 167 0.26 -1.52 -5.21
CA ILE A 167 -0.17 -1.51 -3.81
C ILE A 167 -1.37 -0.59 -3.64
N LYS A 168 -2.40 -1.08 -2.95
CA LYS A 168 -3.48 -0.26 -2.38
C LYS A 168 -3.34 -0.24 -0.87
N GLU A 169 -3.21 0.93 -0.29
CA GLU A 169 -3.21 1.17 1.15
C GLU A 169 -4.52 1.82 1.58
N THR A 170 -5.03 1.39 2.74
CA THR A 170 -6.32 1.83 3.27
C THR A 170 -6.19 2.05 4.78
N PHE A 171 -6.66 3.19 5.28
CA PHE A 171 -6.68 3.49 6.71
C PHE A 171 -7.87 4.36 7.10
N PRO A 172 -8.38 4.23 8.33
CA PRO A 172 -9.54 5.00 8.77
C PRO A 172 -9.29 6.51 8.80
N TYR A 173 -10.26 7.28 8.34
CA TYR A 173 -10.25 8.75 8.51
C TYR A 173 -10.15 9.16 9.98
N SER A 174 -10.62 8.32 10.91
CA SER A 174 -10.49 8.55 12.36
C SER A 174 -9.07 8.39 12.92
N LEU A 175 -8.13 7.79 12.15
CA LEU A 175 -6.71 7.69 12.53
C LEU A 175 -5.90 8.88 12.04
N PHE A 176 -4.80 9.15 12.74
CA PHE A 176 -3.84 10.21 12.38
C PHE A 176 -4.44 11.62 12.37
N LYS A 177 -5.41 11.86 13.25
CA LYS A 177 -6.12 13.15 13.33
C LYS A 177 -5.29 14.29 13.95
N ASN A 178 -4.29 13.97 14.74
CA ASN A 178 -3.45 14.92 15.47
C ASN A 178 -2.07 15.08 14.83
#